data_ecea746b97597ee613027312dac1f5e5
#
_entry.id   ecea746b97597ee613027312dac1f5e5
#
_cell.length_a   1.000
_cell.length_b   1.000
_cell.length_c   1.000
_cell.angle_alpha   90.00
_cell.angle_beta   90.00
_cell.angle_gamma   90.00
#
_symmetry.space_group_name_H-M   'P 1'
#
loop_
_entity.id
_entity.type
_entity.pdbx_description
1 polymer ?
#
loop_
_entity_poly.entity_id
_entity_poly.type
_entity_poly.pdbx_seq_one_letter_code
_entity_poly.pdbx_strand_id
1 'polypeptide(L)'
;SSAASDVYKRQVIANQFVADSDYKFLIDARKMLTEKVGKLEFPDALLKRIMRLNNPDKEESFVEDNYDKSIEELTWHLIKEQLVKANDIKVEQEDITNMAKEATRAQFAQYGMMSVPEEILENYSKEMLKKKESIEGLVNRVVESKLATALKSQVELEHKNVSAEEFNKMFA
;
A
#
# COMPACT_ATOMS: atom_id res chain seq x y z
N SER A 1 14.85 -28.64 -14.25
CA SER A 1 16.26 -28.41 -14.51
C SER A 1 16.70 -27.10 -13.84
N SER A 2 17.96 -27.00 -13.44
CA SER A 2 18.55 -25.85 -12.73
C SER A 2 18.29 -24.52 -13.44
N ALA A 3 18.45 -24.45 -14.76
CA ALA A 3 18.24 -23.23 -15.54
C ALA A 3 16.79 -22.67 -15.46
N ALA A 4 15.78 -23.53 -15.50
CA ALA A 4 14.38 -23.11 -15.38
C ALA A 4 14.09 -22.57 -13.97
N SER A 5 14.70 -23.15 -12.93
CA SER A 5 14.61 -22.67 -11.55
C SER A 5 15.27 -21.29 -11.40
N ASP A 6 16.40 -21.05 -12.05
CA ASP A 6 17.12 -19.76 -11.98
C ASP A 6 16.39 -18.65 -12.73
N VAL A 7 15.77 -18.96 -13.87
CA VAL A 7 14.90 -18.02 -14.61
C VAL A 7 13.70 -17.65 -13.74
N TYR A 8 13.06 -18.62 -13.12
CA TYR A 8 11.92 -18.37 -12.23
C TYR A 8 12.31 -17.51 -11.03
N LYS A 9 13.43 -17.78 -10.37
CA LYS A 9 13.93 -16.98 -9.24
C LYS A 9 14.20 -15.53 -9.65
N ARG A 10 14.84 -15.31 -10.83
CA ARG A 10 15.08 -13.98 -11.36
C ARG A 10 13.77 -13.22 -11.61
N GLN A 11 12.76 -13.91 -12.15
CA GLN A 11 11.45 -13.31 -12.40
C GLN A 11 10.74 -12.91 -11.10
N VAL A 12 10.79 -13.72 -10.06
CA VAL A 12 10.23 -13.41 -8.74
C VAL A 12 10.92 -12.18 -8.13
N ILE A 13 12.25 -12.11 -8.20
CA ILE A 13 13.02 -10.96 -7.70
C ILE A 13 12.67 -9.70 -8.51
N ALA A 14 12.59 -9.78 -9.84
CA ALA A 14 12.23 -8.67 -10.71
C ALA A 14 10.82 -8.14 -10.38
N ASN A 15 9.85 -9.02 -10.20
CA ASN A 15 8.48 -8.64 -9.82
C ASN A 15 8.44 -7.95 -8.45
N GLN A 16 9.24 -8.41 -7.48
CA GLN A 16 9.36 -7.76 -6.17
C GLN A 16 9.89 -6.32 -6.31
N PHE A 17 10.95 -6.11 -7.09
CA PHE A 17 11.48 -4.77 -7.34
C PHE A 17 10.48 -3.84 -8.06
N VAL A 18 9.66 -4.36 -8.95
CA VAL A 18 8.57 -3.58 -9.58
C VAL A 18 7.56 -3.14 -8.52
N ALA A 19 7.12 -4.04 -7.65
CA ALA A 19 6.19 -3.72 -6.58
C ALA A 19 6.77 -2.69 -5.59
N ASP A 20 8.04 -2.84 -5.22
CA ASP A 20 8.74 -1.91 -4.34
C ASP A 20 8.92 -0.54 -5.00
N SER A 21 9.18 -0.50 -6.30
CA SER A 21 9.26 0.73 -7.08
C SER A 21 7.90 1.45 -7.16
N ASP A 22 6.81 0.71 -7.32
CA ASP A 22 5.45 1.25 -7.29
C ASP A 22 5.11 1.83 -5.91
N TYR A 23 5.51 1.14 -4.85
CA TYR A 23 5.34 1.62 -3.49
C TYR A 23 6.14 2.92 -3.24
N LYS A 24 7.41 2.97 -3.68
CA LYS A 24 8.23 4.19 -3.58
C LYS A 24 7.61 5.35 -4.35
N PHE A 25 7.12 5.09 -5.57
CA PHE A 25 6.40 6.10 -6.35
C PHE A 25 5.20 6.68 -5.59
N LEU A 26 4.39 5.84 -4.94
CA LEU A 26 3.26 6.31 -4.13
C LEU A 26 3.69 7.14 -2.93
N ILE A 27 4.79 6.77 -2.25
CA ILE A 27 5.35 7.57 -1.16
C ILE A 27 5.73 8.97 -1.66
N ASP A 28 6.44 9.05 -2.78
CA ASP A 28 6.89 10.32 -3.35
C ASP A 28 5.70 11.15 -3.88
N ALA A 29 4.73 10.51 -4.52
CA ALA A 29 3.50 11.15 -4.97
C ALA A 29 2.68 11.69 -3.79
N ARG A 30 2.53 10.91 -2.71
CA ARG A 30 1.88 11.36 -1.48
C ARG A 30 2.52 12.63 -0.93
N LYS A 31 3.85 12.62 -0.79
CA LYS A 31 4.61 13.78 -0.28
C LYS A 31 4.36 15.00 -1.16
N MET A 32 4.57 14.88 -2.46
CA MET A 32 4.42 15.98 -3.42
C MET A 32 3.00 16.52 -3.44
N LEU A 33 1.99 15.66 -3.45
CA LEU A 33 0.58 16.06 -3.49
C LEU A 33 0.15 16.71 -2.17
N THR A 34 0.59 16.20 -1.04
CA THR A 34 0.31 16.80 0.27
C THR A 34 0.95 18.20 0.38
N GLU A 35 2.19 18.37 -0.06
CA GLU A 35 2.86 19.67 -0.12
C GLU A 35 2.14 20.65 -1.07
N LYS A 36 1.67 20.16 -2.22
CA LYS A 36 0.96 20.98 -3.21
C LYS A 36 -0.43 21.41 -2.74
N VAL A 37 -1.16 20.58 -2.03
CA VAL A 37 -2.46 20.90 -1.42
C VAL A 37 -2.27 21.90 -0.27
N GLY A 38 -1.16 21.78 0.45
CA GLY A 38 -0.85 22.62 1.60
C GLY A 38 -1.66 22.25 2.85
N LYS A 39 -1.70 23.20 3.79
CA LYS A 39 -2.39 22.98 5.06
C LYS A 39 -3.91 23.13 4.86
N LEU A 40 -4.63 22.05 5.18
CA LEU A 40 -6.09 22.07 5.27
C LEU A 40 -6.53 22.54 6.67
N GLU A 41 -7.67 23.22 6.72
CA GLU A 41 -8.30 23.60 7.98
C GLU A 41 -9.26 22.49 8.43
N PHE A 42 -9.11 22.06 9.66
CA PHE A 42 -9.95 21.03 10.28
C PHE A 42 -10.59 21.56 11.56
N PRO A 43 -11.74 21.01 11.98
CA PRO A 43 -12.34 21.31 13.28
C PRO A 43 -11.58 20.58 14.40
N ASP A 44 -10.39 21.07 14.75
CA ASP A 44 -9.42 20.41 15.62
C ASP A 44 -10.03 19.96 16.96
N ALA A 45 -10.82 20.82 17.60
CA ALA A 45 -11.45 20.48 18.88
C ALA A 45 -12.39 19.27 18.78
N LEU A 46 -13.16 19.18 17.68
CA LEU A 46 -14.05 18.06 17.40
C LEU A 46 -13.26 16.78 17.10
N LEU A 47 -12.24 16.88 16.27
CA LEU A 47 -11.41 15.73 15.89
C LEU A 47 -10.62 15.18 17.06
N LYS A 48 -10.05 16.02 17.92
CA LYS A 48 -9.40 15.61 19.17
C LYS A 48 -10.38 14.91 20.11
N ARG A 49 -11.61 15.41 20.22
CA ARG A 49 -12.65 14.76 21.03
C ARG A 49 -13.02 13.37 20.47
N ILE A 50 -13.20 13.24 19.15
CA ILE A 50 -13.48 11.95 18.50
C ILE A 50 -12.31 10.98 18.73
N MET A 51 -11.08 11.46 18.56
CA MET A 51 -9.89 10.64 18.78
C MET A 51 -9.80 10.12 20.22
N ARG A 52 -10.14 10.95 21.20
CA ARG A 52 -10.21 10.55 22.62
C ARG A 52 -11.30 9.50 22.87
N LEU A 53 -12.49 9.68 22.30
CA LEU A 53 -13.60 8.74 22.44
C LEU A 53 -13.29 7.37 21.82
N ASN A 54 -12.53 7.35 20.71
CA ASN A 54 -12.12 6.12 20.05
C ASN A 54 -10.95 5.41 20.74
N ASN A 55 -10.30 6.07 21.70
CA ASN A 55 -9.14 5.54 22.42
C ASN A 55 -9.31 5.75 23.95
N PRO A 56 -10.37 5.19 24.57
CA PRO A 56 -10.69 5.45 25.97
C PRO A 56 -9.64 4.91 26.95
N ASP A 57 -8.89 3.86 26.53
CA ASP A 57 -7.89 3.19 27.37
C ASP A 57 -6.47 3.79 27.23
N LYS A 58 -6.33 4.86 26.42
CA LYS A 58 -5.04 5.53 26.23
C LYS A 58 -4.85 6.66 27.24
N GLU A 59 -3.58 6.97 27.53
CA GLU A 59 -3.21 8.08 28.40
C GLU A 59 -3.74 9.43 27.88
N GLU A 60 -3.88 10.40 28.75
CA GLU A 60 -4.44 11.72 28.42
C GLU A 60 -3.62 12.46 27.36
N SER A 61 -2.29 12.28 27.37
CA SER A 61 -1.36 12.86 26.39
C SER A 61 -1.48 12.24 24.99
N PHE A 62 -2.05 11.03 24.87
CA PHE A 62 -2.10 10.28 23.61
C PHE A 62 -2.66 11.09 22.43
N VAL A 63 -3.71 11.89 22.68
CA VAL A 63 -4.35 12.70 21.63
C VAL A 63 -3.40 13.80 21.18
N GLU A 64 -2.78 14.52 22.10
CA GLU A 64 -1.85 15.61 21.77
C GLU A 64 -0.62 15.09 21.04
N ASP A 65 -0.06 13.96 21.47
CA ASP A 65 1.14 13.35 20.91
C ASP A 65 0.92 12.77 19.50
N ASN A 66 -0.32 12.39 19.17
CA ASN A 66 -0.64 11.73 17.90
C ASN A 66 -1.54 12.56 16.96
N TYR A 67 -2.00 13.74 17.39
CA TYR A 67 -2.96 14.51 16.63
C TYR A 67 -2.41 14.96 15.27
N ASP A 68 -1.22 15.53 15.23
CA ASP A 68 -0.62 16.03 13.99
C ASP A 68 -0.43 14.91 12.97
N LYS A 69 0.03 13.74 13.42
CA LYS A 69 0.14 12.55 12.56
C LYS A 69 -1.23 12.09 12.04
N SER A 70 -2.25 12.13 12.88
CA SER A 70 -3.61 11.77 12.48
C SER A 70 -4.17 12.74 11.43
N ILE A 71 -3.84 14.03 11.54
CA ILE A 71 -4.22 15.04 10.54
C ILE A 71 -3.48 14.84 9.21
N GLU A 72 -2.21 14.47 9.23
CA GLU A 72 -1.46 14.11 8.03
C GLU A 72 -2.08 12.90 7.31
N GLU A 73 -2.44 11.87 8.06
CA GLU A 73 -3.11 10.68 7.51
C GLU A 73 -4.52 11.02 6.97
N LEU A 74 -5.28 11.86 7.67
CA LEU A 74 -6.60 12.33 7.21
C LEU A 74 -6.47 13.15 5.93
N THR A 75 -5.50 14.06 5.87
CA THR A 75 -5.21 14.86 4.67
C THR A 75 -4.91 13.97 3.48
N TRP A 76 -4.03 13.00 3.66
CA TRP A 76 -3.71 12.04 2.60
C TRP A 76 -4.94 11.20 2.20
N HIS A 77 -5.74 10.77 3.16
CA HIS A 77 -6.97 10.03 2.88
C HIS A 77 -7.93 10.82 1.99
N LEU A 78 -8.13 12.11 2.29
CA LEU A 78 -8.98 12.99 1.49
C LEU A 78 -8.42 13.21 0.07
N ILE A 79 -7.12 13.42 -0.06
CA ILE A 79 -6.45 13.54 -1.37
C ILE A 79 -6.65 12.23 -2.16
N LYS A 80 -6.37 11.08 -1.55
CA LYS A 80 -6.52 9.77 -2.17
C LYS A 80 -7.95 9.52 -2.64
N GLU A 81 -8.94 9.88 -1.84
CA GLU A 81 -10.35 9.75 -2.20
C GLU A 81 -10.71 10.58 -3.45
N GLN A 82 -10.22 11.80 -3.55
CA GLN A 82 -10.42 12.64 -4.74
C GLN A 82 -9.74 12.06 -5.98
N LEU A 83 -8.52 11.54 -5.83
CA LEU A 83 -7.78 10.90 -6.92
C LEU A 83 -8.47 9.62 -7.41
N VAL A 84 -9.00 8.80 -6.50
CA VAL A 84 -9.78 7.61 -6.82
C VAL A 84 -11.02 7.96 -7.64
N LYS A 85 -11.74 9.01 -7.24
CA LYS A 85 -12.91 9.51 -7.99
C LYS A 85 -12.52 10.06 -9.36
N ALA A 86 -11.49 10.90 -9.42
CA ALA A 86 -11.03 11.53 -10.65
C ALA A 86 -10.53 10.54 -11.70
N ASN A 87 -10.00 9.40 -11.27
CA ASN A 87 -9.48 8.34 -12.14
C ASN A 87 -10.47 7.17 -12.34
N ASP A 88 -11.70 7.28 -11.85
CA ASP A 88 -12.74 6.24 -11.91
C ASP A 88 -12.23 4.85 -11.44
N ILE A 89 -11.42 4.85 -10.37
CA ILE A 89 -10.84 3.62 -9.83
C ILE A 89 -11.93 2.83 -9.12
N LYS A 90 -12.11 1.57 -9.54
CA LYS A 90 -13.05 0.62 -8.97
C LYS A 90 -12.29 -0.61 -8.51
N VAL A 91 -12.80 -1.21 -7.45
CA VAL A 91 -12.28 -2.47 -6.90
C VAL A 91 -13.30 -3.55 -7.13
N GLU A 92 -12.93 -4.54 -7.94
CA GLU A 92 -13.76 -5.71 -8.22
C GLU A 92 -13.37 -6.87 -7.28
N GLN A 93 -14.29 -7.83 -7.13
CA GLN A 93 -14.02 -9.03 -6.31
C GLN A 93 -12.79 -9.80 -6.79
N GLU A 94 -12.56 -9.83 -8.08
CA GLU A 94 -11.39 -10.47 -8.69
C GLU A 94 -10.08 -9.79 -8.31
N ASP A 95 -10.06 -8.46 -8.25
CA ASP A 95 -8.90 -7.69 -7.81
C ASP A 95 -8.48 -8.08 -6.38
N ILE A 96 -9.47 -8.18 -5.48
CA ILE A 96 -9.23 -8.54 -4.07
C ILE A 96 -8.70 -9.96 -3.98
N THR A 97 -9.27 -10.89 -4.75
CA THR A 97 -8.83 -12.29 -4.77
C THR A 97 -7.41 -12.42 -5.31
N ASN A 98 -7.08 -11.71 -6.38
CA ASN A 98 -5.73 -11.71 -6.96
C ASN A 98 -4.73 -11.09 -5.99
N MET A 99 -5.08 -9.98 -5.34
CA MET A 99 -4.24 -9.35 -4.32
C MET A 99 -4.00 -10.27 -3.12
N ALA A 100 -5.00 -11.05 -2.70
CA ALA A 100 -4.85 -12.05 -1.64
C ALA A 100 -3.88 -13.16 -2.04
N LYS A 101 -3.95 -13.64 -3.29
CA LYS A 101 -2.99 -14.64 -3.82
C LYS A 101 -1.57 -14.09 -3.88
N GLU A 102 -1.40 -12.86 -4.32
CA GLU A 102 -0.08 -12.20 -4.35
C GLU A 102 0.50 -12.00 -2.94
N ALA A 103 -0.31 -11.56 -1.99
CA ALA A 103 0.11 -11.44 -0.60
C ALA A 103 0.52 -12.80 -0.02
N THR A 104 -0.21 -13.86 -0.35
CA THR A 104 0.12 -15.23 0.05
C THR A 104 1.45 -15.67 -0.57
N ARG A 105 1.67 -15.44 -1.87
CA ARG A 105 2.97 -15.76 -2.54
C ARG A 105 4.13 -15.03 -1.87
N ALA A 106 3.97 -13.74 -1.59
CA ALA A 106 5.01 -12.95 -0.92
C ALA A 106 5.33 -13.49 0.47
N GLN A 107 4.31 -13.90 1.23
CA GLN A 107 4.49 -14.51 2.55
C GLN A 107 5.26 -15.82 2.47
N PHE A 108 4.90 -16.72 1.55
CA PHE A 108 5.60 -17.98 1.36
C PHE A 108 7.04 -17.78 0.86
N ALA A 109 7.28 -16.79 0.01
CA ALA A 109 8.61 -16.43 -0.46
C ALA A 109 9.55 -16.01 0.68
N GLN A 110 9.04 -15.32 1.71
CA GLN A 110 9.82 -14.97 2.91
C GLN A 110 10.32 -16.21 3.67
N TYR A 111 9.60 -17.34 3.56
CA TYR A 111 10.01 -18.64 4.11
C TYR A 111 10.81 -19.50 3.12
N GLY A 112 11.29 -18.91 2.01
CA GLY A 112 12.07 -19.60 0.99
C GLY A 112 11.27 -20.44 0.00
N MET A 113 9.94 -20.41 0.08
CA MET A 113 9.03 -21.16 -0.81
C MET A 113 8.69 -20.30 -2.03
N MET A 114 9.55 -20.34 -3.04
CA MET A 114 9.40 -19.51 -4.27
C MET A 114 8.33 -20.04 -5.23
N SER A 115 7.94 -21.32 -5.11
CA SER A 115 6.88 -21.91 -5.92
C SER A 115 5.82 -22.51 -5.00
N VAL A 116 4.64 -21.92 -5.03
CA VAL A 116 3.50 -22.35 -4.23
C VAL A 116 2.42 -22.89 -5.18
N PRO A 117 1.94 -24.12 -4.98
CA PRO A 117 0.85 -24.68 -5.77
C PRO A 117 -0.40 -23.79 -5.72
N GLU A 118 -1.11 -23.67 -6.85
CA GLU A 118 -2.28 -22.79 -6.97
C GLU A 118 -3.39 -23.15 -5.96
N GLU A 119 -3.58 -24.45 -5.70
CA GLU A 119 -4.55 -24.92 -4.70
C GLU A 119 -4.23 -24.37 -3.28
N ILE A 120 -2.95 -24.32 -2.92
CA ILE A 120 -2.53 -23.75 -1.62
C ILE A 120 -2.81 -22.23 -1.60
N LEU A 121 -2.47 -21.52 -2.69
CA LEU A 121 -2.74 -20.08 -2.80
C LEU A 121 -4.24 -19.80 -2.67
N GLU A 122 -5.09 -20.58 -3.33
CA GLU A 122 -6.53 -20.43 -3.25
C GLU A 122 -7.06 -20.67 -1.82
N ASN A 123 -6.61 -21.70 -1.16
CA ASN A 123 -7.07 -22.02 0.19
C ASN A 123 -6.65 -20.93 1.19
N TYR A 124 -5.40 -20.47 1.16
CA TYR A 124 -4.94 -19.38 2.03
C TYR A 124 -5.65 -18.06 1.71
N SER A 125 -5.84 -17.73 0.42
CA SER A 125 -6.58 -16.55 0.01
C SER A 125 -8.02 -16.56 0.51
N LYS A 126 -8.70 -17.71 0.42
CA LYS A 126 -10.06 -17.89 0.97
C LYS A 126 -10.11 -17.65 2.49
N GLU A 127 -9.10 -18.11 3.23
CA GLU A 127 -9.00 -17.86 4.67
C GLU A 127 -8.75 -16.37 4.99
N MET A 128 -7.92 -15.69 4.22
CA MET A 128 -7.72 -14.24 4.36
C MET A 128 -9.01 -13.47 4.12
N LEU A 129 -9.80 -13.88 3.14
CA LEU A 129 -11.07 -13.23 2.76
C LEU A 129 -12.23 -13.50 3.75
N LYS A 130 -12.04 -14.32 4.78
CA LYS A 130 -13.01 -14.48 5.87
C LYS A 130 -12.90 -13.39 6.94
N LYS A 131 -11.77 -12.69 7.00
CA LYS A 131 -11.49 -11.69 8.03
C LYS A 131 -11.72 -10.29 7.48
N LYS A 132 -12.62 -9.52 8.08
CA LYS A 132 -12.95 -8.16 7.67
C LYS A 132 -11.72 -7.25 7.56
N GLU A 133 -10.85 -7.27 8.58
CA GLU A 133 -9.62 -6.47 8.60
C GLU A 133 -8.67 -6.82 7.44
N SER A 134 -8.59 -8.12 7.08
CA SER A 134 -7.79 -8.56 5.94
C SER A 134 -8.36 -8.06 4.62
N ILE A 135 -9.69 -8.09 4.46
CA ILE A 135 -10.37 -7.56 3.27
C ILE A 135 -10.11 -6.06 3.13
N GLU A 136 -10.27 -5.29 4.20
CA GLU A 136 -10.00 -3.84 4.20
C GLU A 136 -8.55 -3.53 3.81
N GLY A 137 -7.58 -4.28 4.33
CA GLY A 137 -6.18 -4.16 3.94
C GLY A 137 -5.93 -4.50 2.47
N LEU A 138 -6.57 -5.55 1.95
CA LEU A 138 -6.46 -5.95 0.55
C LEU A 138 -7.09 -4.92 -0.39
N VAL A 139 -8.28 -4.41 -0.05
CA VAL A 139 -8.94 -3.33 -0.81
C VAL A 139 -8.05 -2.09 -0.90
N ASN A 140 -7.45 -1.67 0.21
CA ASN A 140 -6.53 -0.55 0.21
C ASN A 140 -5.32 -0.78 -0.71
N ARG A 141 -4.74 -1.98 -0.70
CA ARG A 141 -3.63 -2.33 -1.60
C ARG A 141 -4.04 -2.32 -3.06
N VAL A 142 -5.23 -2.82 -3.39
CA VAL A 142 -5.77 -2.76 -4.76
C VAL A 142 -5.94 -1.31 -5.21
N VAL A 143 -6.55 -0.47 -4.37
CA VAL A 143 -6.72 0.96 -4.66
C VAL A 143 -5.37 1.63 -4.90
N GLU A 144 -4.40 1.41 -4.03
CA GLU A 144 -3.06 1.99 -4.15
C GLU A 144 -2.32 1.52 -5.41
N SER A 145 -2.44 0.25 -5.77
CA SER A 145 -1.87 -0.30 -7.00
C SER A 145 -2.49 0.33 -8.24
N LYS A 146 -3.82 0.40 -8.30
CA LYS A 146 -4.54 1.03 -9.42
C LYS A 146 -4.26 2.54 -9.50
N LEU A 147 -4.17 3.20 -8.36
CA LEU A 147 -3.83 4.62 -8.27
C LEU A 147 -2.41 4.89 -8.76
N ALA A 148 -1.42 4.08 -8.36
CA ALA A 148 -0.05 4.18 -8.85
C ALA A 148 0.00 4.07 -10.37
N THR A 149 -0.68 3.10 -10.95
CA THR A 149 -0.77 2.90 -12.39
C THR A 149 -1.39 4.12 -13.09
N ALA A 150 -2.51 4.62 -12.58
CA ALA A 150 -3.19 5.79 -13.14
C ALA A 150 -2.32 7.05 -13.06
N LEU A 151 -1.69 7.32 -11.92
CA LEU A 151 -0.84 8.50 -11.74
C LEU A 151 0.42 8.44 -12.58
N LYS A 152 1.05 7.27 -12.74
CA LYS A 152 2.22 7.09 -13.61
C LYS A 152 1.94 7.45 -15.07
N SER A 153 0.72 7.24 -15.55
CA SER A 153 0.32 7.62 -16.91
C SER A 153 0.09 9.13 -17.08
N GLN A 154 -0.04 9.87 -15.98
CA GLN A 154 -0.38 11.30 -15.97
C GLN A 154 0.78 12.22 -15.62
N VAL A 155 1.91 11.67 -15.15
CA VAL A 155 3.07 12.44 -14.71
C VAL A 155 4.29 12.12 -15.56
N GLU A 156 5.20 13.08 -15.65
CA GLU A 156 6.51 12.87 -16.21
C GLU A 156 7.39 12.12 -15.19
N LEU A 157 7.95 10.99 -15.60
CA LEU A 157 8.75 10.11 -14.74
C LEU A 157 10.23 10.29 -15.03
N GLU A 158 11.01 10.50 -13.98
CA GLU A 158 12.46 10.39 -14.03
C GLU A 158 12.87 8.95 -13.69
N HIS A 159 13.43 8.23 -14.65
CA HIS A 159 13.92 6.87 -14.46
C HIS A 159 15.40 6.87 -14.08
N LYS A 160 15.72 6.27 -12.92
CA LYS A 160 17.10 6.10 -12.44
C LYS A 160 17.41 4.62 -12.31
N ASN A 161 18.52 4.20 -12.92
CA ASN A 161 19.09 2.88 -12.69
C ASN A 161 19.92 2.92 -11.42
N VAL A 162 19.51 2.18 -10.42
CA VAL A 162 20.22 2.09 -9.13
C VAL A 162 20.47 0.63 -8.77
N SER A 163 21.50 0.38 -7.95
CA SER A 163 21.71 -0.94 -7.38
C SER A 163 20.65 -1.28 -6.33
N ALA A 164 20.50 -2.56 -5.99
CA ALA A 164 19.58 -3.00 -4.94
C ALA A 164 19.91 -2.35 -3.58
N GLU A 165 21.20 -2.12 -3.29
CA GLU A 165 21.63 -1.46 -2.06
C GLU A 165 21.24 0.02 -2.04
N GLU A 166 21.44 0.74 -3.12
CA GLU A 166 21.03 2.14 -3.26
C GLU A 166 19.52 2.28 -3.20
N PHE A 167 18.79 1.38 -3.83
CA PHE A 167 17.32 1.36 -3.77
C PHE A 167 16.80 1.17 -2.35
N ASN A 168 17.37 0.23 -1.59
CA ASN A 168 16.98 0.01 -0.19
C ASN A 168 17.24 1.23 0.70
N LYS A 169 18.31 2.00 0.42
CA LYS A 169 18.61 3.25 1.16
C LYS A 169 17.56 4.36 0.91
N MET A 170 16.77 4.30 -0.16
CA MET A 170 15.73 5.29 -0.45
C MET A 170 14.51 5.18 0.47
N PHE A 171 14.40 4.11 1.25
CA PHE A 171 13.33 3.88 2.23
C PHE A 171 13.76 4.19 3.68
N ALA A 172 15.02 4.57 3.88
CA ALA A 172 15.58 4.90 5.19
C ALA A 172 15.22 6.31 5.64
#